data_b1af08722c45cdea39e87e1f214ec1d7
#
_entry.id   b1af08722c45cdea39e87e1f214ec1d7
#
_cell.length_a   1.000
_cell.length_b   1.000
_cell.length_c   1.000
_cell.angle_alpha   90.00
_cell.angle_beta   90.00
_cell.angle_gamma   90.00
#
_symmetry.space_group_name_H-M   'P 1'
#
loop_
_entity.id
_entity.type
_entity.pdbx_description
1 polymer ?
#
loop_
_entity_poly.entity_id
_entity_poly.type
_entity_poly.pdbx_seq_one_letter_code
_entity_poly.pdbx_strand_id
1 'polypeptide(L)'
;MIVVKNLIKIYKIYQKTGRLITDIFFRKYEEVLALDKVSFEIGKNELVAFIGPNGAGKTTTLKILSGILFPTAGYVSVLGFFPFEKKEAFLKQISFIMGQRNQLIPDLTAMDTFLLNKEIYEIDDYQFKKNLQKLTAIFSAEKIIHQPVKMLSLGERMKMEFIAALLHQPRIVFLDEPTIGLDIFSQEAIREFIKDYQKEFKATIILTSHYLEDVKRLAKRLIIINKGKILYDGSLTAILQRFSQIKYVSLILEKKVKQEALFKIGKPIVYQLPKVIFQVEKKELPRIVAYINNKIPYLDLVIEDEKIEEVIKSLFKNQR
;
A
#
# COMPACT_ATOMS: atom_id res chain seq x y z
N MET A 1 7.75 -6.40 17.21
CA MET A 1 8.23 -5.04 17.07
C MET A 1 7.09 -4.04 16.99
N ILE A 2 6.06 -4.33 16.23
CA ILE A 2 4.75 -3.67 16.30
C ILE A 2 3.73 -4.70 16.74
N VAL A 3 2.97 -4.39 17.78
CA VAL A 3 1.92 -5.26 18.32
C VAL A 3 0.64 -4.45 18.45
N VAL A 4 -0.41 -4.92 17.83
CA VAL A 4 -1.75 -4.31 17.86
C VAL A 4 -2.74 -5.39 18.30
N LYS A 5 -3.52 -5.10 19.36
CA LYS A 5 -4.53 -6.02 19.90
C LYS A 5 -5.86 -5.32 20.09
N ASN A 6 -6.89 -5.82 19.43
CA ASN A 6 -8.28 -5.33 19.53
C ASN A 6 -8.42 -3.81 19.37
N LEU A 7 -7.67 -3.23 18.43
CA LEU A 7 -7.65 -1.81 18.17
C LEU A 7 -9.00 -1.32 17.66
N ILE A 8 -9.56 -0.33 18.34
CA ILE A 8 -10.83 0.32 17.99
C ILE A 8 -10.57 1.82 17.80
N LYS A 9 -11.14 2.37 16.74
CA LYS A 9 -11.19 3.81 16.52
C LYS A 9 -12.56 4.26 16.08
N ILE A 10 -13.18 5.12 16.91
CA ILE A 10 -14.44 5.80 16.62
C ILE A 10 -14.14 7.29 16.43
N TYR A 11 -14.64 7.86 15.34
CA TYR A 11 -14.65 9.31 15.12
C TYR A 11 -16.03 9.85 15.49
N LYS A 12 -16.04 11.00 16.19
CA LYS A 12 -17.26 11.77 16.44
C LYS A 12 -17.32 12.91 15.44
N ILE A 13 -18.22 12.80 14.46
CA ILE A 13 -18.40 13.81 13.41
C ILE A 13 -19.57 14.67 13.78
N TYR A 14 -19.34 16.00 13.85
CA TYR A 14 -20.40 16.95 14.11
C TYR A 14 -21.36 17.04 12.90
N GLN A 15 -22.65 16.79 13.15
CA GLN A 15 -23.70 16.97 12.16
C GLN A 15 -24.28 18.38 12.26
N LYS A 16 -24.06 19.18 11.21
CA LYS A 16 -24.76 20.48 11.08
C LYS A 16 -26.23 20.24 10.75
N THR A 17 -27.15 20.75 11.57
CA THR A 17 -28.59 20.66 11.33
C THR A 17 -29.11 21.79 10.42
N GLY A 18 -28.26 22.79 10.12
CA GLY A 18 -28.60 23.97 9.32
C GLY A 18 -29.33 25.07 10.11
N ARG A 19 -29.55 24.87 11.42
CA ARG A 19 -30.15 25.86 12.32
C ARG A 19 -29.09 26.38 13.28
N LEU A 20 -28.64 27.62 13.12
CA LEU A 20 -27.55 28.23 13.89
C LEU A 20 -27.72 28.08 15.42
N ILE A 21 -28.94 28.32 15.95
CA ILE A 21 -29.19 28.24 17.40
C ILE A 21 -29.11 26.81 17.92
N THR A 22 -29.68 25.84 17.20
CA THR A 22 -29.59 24.40 17.57
C THR A 22 -28.19 23.85 17.43
N ASP A 23 -27.43 24.31 16.43
CA ASP A 23 -26.07 23.88 16.18
C ASP A 23 -25.06 24.40 17.24
N ILE A 24 -25.36 25.54 17.91
CA ILE A 24 -24.53 26.09 18.99
C ILE A 24 -24.83 25.40 20.31
N PHE A 25 -26.10 25.22 20.67
CA PHE A 25 -26.52 24.74 22.00
C PHE A 25 -26.74 23.21 22.08
N PHE A 26 -27.07 22.54 20.95
CA PHE A 26 -27.36 21.10 20.91
C PHE A 26 -26.58 20.41 19.80
N ARG A 27 -25.26 20.26 20.00
CA ARG A 27 -24.37 19.61 19.03
C ARG A 27 -24.69 18.13 18.91
N LYS A 28 -25.19 17.70 17.76
CA LYS A 28 -25.35 16.29 17.45
C LYS A 28 -24.06 15.75 16.84
N TYR A 29 -23.60 14.61 17.36
CA TYR A 29 -22.45 13.89 16.82
C TYR A 29 -22.91 12.56 16.26
N GLU A 30 -22.39 12.22 15.08
CA GLU A 30 -22.48 10.88 14.52
C GLU A 30 -21.18 10.14 14.84
N GLU A 31 -21.32 8.92 15.32
CA GLU A 31 -20.16 8.06 15.59
C GLU A 31 -19.86 7.21 14.36
N VAL A 32 -18.65 7.37 13.80
CA VAL A 32 -18.15 6.58 12.65
C VAL A 32 -17.08 5.62 13.16
N LEU A 33 -17.37 4.33 13.10
CA LEU A 33 -16.44 3.26 13.47
C LEU A 33 -15.43 3.08 12.33
N ALA A 34 -14.21 3.58 12.52
CA ALA A 34 -13.14 3.51 11.52
C ALA A 34 -12.27 2.27 11.66
N LEU A 35 -12.11 1.73 12.88
CA LEU A 35 -11.42 0.47 13.15
C LEU A 35 -12.23 -0.33 14.17
N ASP A 36 -12.44 -1.61 13.89
CA ASP A 36 -13.23 -2.53 14.71
C ASP A 36 -12.39 -3.76 15.08
N LYS A 37 -11.84 -3.73 16.30
CA LYS A 37 -11.05 -4.82 16.92
C LYS A 37 -9.92 -5.35 16.05
N VAL A 38 -9.19 -4.45 15.37
CA VAL A 38 -8.06 -4.78 14.51
C VAL A 38 -6.92 -5.34 15.35
N SER A 39 -6.38 -6.50 14.97
CA SER A 39 -5.26 -7.15 15.64
C SER A 39 -4.27 -7.69 14.61
N PHE A 40 -2.98 -7.37 14.79
CA PHE A 40 -1.87 -7.89 13.98
C PHE A 40 -0.54 -7.63 14.68
N GLU A 41 0.50 -8.31 14.21
CA GLU A 41 1.87 -8.11 14.68
C GLU A 41 2.80 -7.96 13.45
N ILE A 42 3.80 -7.09 13.54
CA ILE A 42 4.83 -6.92 12.50
C ILE A 42 6.20 -7.08 13.14
N GLY A 43 7.01 -7.93 12.55
CA GLY A 43 8.39 -8.22 12.97
C GLY A 43 9.38 -7.12 12.60
N LYS A 44 10.66 -7.36 12.92
CA LYS A 44 11.76 -6.51 12.48
C LYS A 44 12.07 -6.77 11.01
N ASN A 45 12.47 -5.71 10.29
CA ASN A 45 12.92 -5.78 8.89
C ASN A 45 11.85 -6.33 7.92
N GLU A 46 10.57 -6.28 8.30
CA GLU A 46 9.48 -6.62 7.39
C GLU A 46 9.06 -5.40 6.55
N LEU A 47 8.70 -5.65 5.30
CA LEU A 47 7.94 -4.71 4.49
C LEU A 47 6.53 -5.29 4.32
N VAL A 48 5.56 -4.60 4.92
CA VAL A 48 4.15 -5.03 4.96
C VAL A 48 3.29 -4.01 4.23
N ALA A 49 2.46 -4.48 3.31
CA ALA A 49 1.50 -3.62 2.63
C ALA A 49 0.12 -3.72 3.28
N PHE A 50 -0.49 -2.56 3.57
CA PHE A 50 -1.88 -2.43 3.94
C PHE A 50 -2.72 -2.09 2.70
N ILE A 51 -3.67 -2.96 2.37
CA ILE A 51 -4.54 -2.79 1.20
C ILE A 51 -5.99 -2.69 1.65
N GLY A 52 -6.74 -1.86 0.96
CA GLY A 52 -8.18 -1.73 1.18
C GLY A 52 -8.75 -0.54 0.41
N PRO A 53 -10.07 -0.46 0.24
CA PRO A 53 -10.71 0.69 -0.40
C PRO A 53 -10.51 1.96 0.42
N ASN A 54 -10.86 3.11 -0.16
CA ASN A 54 -10.87 4.37 0.55
C ASN A 54 -11.85 4.29 1.74
N GLY A 55 -11.45 4.82 2.89
CA GLY A 55 -12.23 4.73 4.12
C GLY A 55 -12.13 3.38 4.87
N ALA A 56 -11.34 2.41 4.37
CA ALA A 56 -11.20 1.10 5.02
C ALA A 56 -10.49 1.13 6.39
N GLY A 57 -9.80 2.22 6.74
CA GLY A 57 -9.05 2.35 8.00
C GLY A 57 -7.52 2.34 7.87
N LYS A 58 -6.97 2.25 6.65
CA LYS A 58 -5.50 2.21 6.39
C LYS A 58 -4.75 3.37 7.03
N THR A 59 -5.02 4.59 6.58
CA THR A 59 -4.40 5.82 7.11
C THR A 59 -4.66 6.02 8.60
N THR A 60 -5.86 5.66 9.07
CA THR A 60 -6.21 5.70 10.50
C THR A 60 -5.28 4.79 11.31
N THR A 61 -5.03 3.57 10.82
CA THR A 61 -4.10 2.63 11.46
C THR A 61 -2.69 3.21 11.51
N LEU A 62 -2.14 3.69 10.39
CA LEU A 62 -0.80 4.27 10.36
C LEU A 62 -0.66 5.48 11.31
N LYS A 63 -1.66 6.36 11.34
CA LYS A 63 -1.67 7.52 12.25
C LYS A 63 -1.69 7.12 13.72
N ILE A 64 -2.34 6.01 14.08
CA ILE A 64 -2.31 5.50 15.46
C ILE A 64 -0.93 4.90 15.77
N LEU A 65 -0.35 4.10 14.84
CA LEU A 65 0.97 3.49 15.02
C LEU A 65 2.10 4.53 15.14
N SER A 66 1.96 5.68 14.48
CA SER A 66 2.92 6.78 14.55
C SER A 66 2.68 7.76 15.72
N GLY A 67 1.62 7.57 16.50
CA GLY A 67 1.29 8.48 17.61
C GLY A 67 0.62 9.79 17.21
N ILE A 68 0.26 9.97 15.92
CA ILE A 68 -0.46 11.16 15.45
C ILE A 68 -1.92 11.13 15.94
N LEU A 69 -2.50 9.93 16.06
CA LEU A 69 -3.89 9.75 16.43
C LEU A 69 -4.02 8.80 17.63
N PHE A 70 -4.88 9.19 18.61
CA PHE A 70 -5.21 8.33 19.74
C PHE A 70 -6.19 7.21 19.33
N PRO A 71 -6.01 5.97 19.81
CA PRO A 71 -7.03 4.94 19.69
C PRO A 71 -8.22 5.26 20.60
N THR A 72 -9.41 4.70 20.30
CA THR A 72 -10.56 4.75 21.20
C THR A 72 -10.46 3.65 22.26
N ALA A 73 -9.98 2.45 21.86
CA ALA A 73 -9.72 1.31 22.73
C ALA A 73 -8.72 0.35 22.07
N GLY A 74 -8.26 -0.63 22.84
CA GLY A 74 -7.30 -1.63 22.40
C GLY A 74 -5.88 -1.31 22.84
N TYR A 75 -4.94 -2.19 22.45
CA TYR A 75 -3.53 -2.09 22.80
C TYR A 75 -2.68 -1.88 21.55
N VAL A 76 -1.76 -0.93 21.62
CA VAL A 76 -0.80 -0.63 20.55
C VAL A 76 0.58 -0.43 21.16
N SER A 77 1.55 -1.21 20.71
CA SER A 77 2.96 -1.03 21.06
C SER A 77 3.81 -1.02 19.78
N VAL A 78 4.69 -0.04 19.67
CA VAL A 78 5.63 0.13 18.56
C VAL A 78 7.03 0.30 19.14
N LEU A 79 7.97 -0.59 18.81
CA LEU A 79 9.31 -0.63 19.40
C LEU A 79 9.34 -0.76 20.94
N GLY A 80 8.25 -1.24 21.56
CA GLY A 80 8.09 -1.30 23.02
C GLY A 80 7.51 -0.01 23.62
N PHE A 81 7.24 1.01 22.83
CA PHE A 81 6.62 2.27 23.26
C PHE A 81 5.12 2.26 23.02
N PHE A 82 4.38 3.04 23.79
CA PHE A 82 3.02 3.44 23.46
C PHE A 82 3.07 4.71 22.60
N PRO A 83 2.71 4.64 21.29
CA PRO A 83 2.97 5.73 20.35
C PRO A 83 2.41 7.09 20.74
N PHE A 84 1.24 7.08 21.38
CA PHE A 84 0.54 8.30 21.80
C PHE A 84 1.18 9.03 23.00
N GLU A 85 2.13 8.41 23.72
CA GLU A 85 2.94 9.11 24.72
C GLU A 85 3.96 10.06 24.08
N LYS A 86 4.22 9.91 22.79
CA LYS A 86 5.11 10.77 21.99
C LYS A 86 6.49 10.99 22.63
N LYS A 87 7.02 9.95 23.29
CA LYS A 87 8.37 10.01 23.87
C LYS A 87 9.38 10.33 22.76
N GLU A 88 10.30 11.24 23.04
CA GLU A 88 11.34 11.66 22.10
C GLU A 88 12.14 10.46 21.57
N ALA A 89 12.53 9.53 22.46
CA ALA A 89 13.20 8.29 22.09
C ALA A 89 12.40 7.41 21.12
N PHE A 90 11.08 7.51 21.10
CA PHE A 90 10.22 6.85 20.11
C PHE A 90 10.20 7.64 18.79
N LEU A 91 9.97 8.96 18.85
CA LEU A 91 9.85 9.82 17.67
C LEU A 91 11.13 9.81 16.84
N LYS A 92 12.31 9.78 17.46
CA LYS A 92 13.61 9.64 16.77
C LYS A 92 13.81 8.30 16.04
N GLN A 93 12.98 7.30 16.30
CA GLN A 93 13.09 5.97 15.67
C GLN A 93 12.05 5.69 14.59
N ILE A 94 11.17 6.64 14.31
CA ILE A 94 10.12 6.47 13.31
C ILE A 94 10.15 7.58 12.27
N SER A 95 9.61 7.29 11.10
CA SER A 95 9.29 8.28 10.08
C SER A 95 7.90 8.04 9.52
N PHE A 96 7.22 9.13 9.12
CA PHE A 96 5.89 9.06 8.51
C PHE A 96 5.87 9.95 7.25
N ILE A 97 5.70 9.32 6.09
CA ILE A 97 5.64 9.97 4.79
C ILE A 97 4.22 9.84 4.24
N MET A 98 3.61 10.97 3.86
CA MET A 98 2.27 11.03 3.27
C MET A 98 2.36 11.54 1.84
N GLY A 99 1.98 10.73 0.86
CA GLY A 99 2.05 11.10 -0.55
C GLY A 99 1.26 12.34 -0.96
N GLN A 100 0.22 12.67 -0.19
CA GLN A 100 -0.65 13.83 -0.46
C GLN A 100 -0.30 15.10 0.35
N ARG A 101 0.68 15.05 1.23
CA ARG A 101 1.05 16.18 2.08
C ARG A 101 2.51 16.54 1.93
N ASN A 102 2.77 17.82 1.67
CA ASN A 102 4.12 18.35 1.63
C ASN A 102 4.64 18.56 3.04
N GLN A 103 5.85 18.09 3.29
CA GLN A 103 6.61 18.34 4.52
C GLN A 103 7.69 19.41 4.27
N LEU A 104 8.11 19.58 3.03
CA LEU A 104 9.07 20.58 2.61
C LEU A 104 8.43 21.95 2.48
N ILE A 105 9.18 22.99 2.83
CA ILE A 105 8.76 24.40 2.73
C ILE A 105 8.98 24.87 1.30
N PRO A 106 7.95 25.34 0.56
CA PRO A 106 8.03 25.62 -0.87
C PRO A 106 9.10 26.67 -1.26
N ASP A 107 9.30 27.68 -0.43
CA ASP A 107 10.22 28.79 -0.71
C ASP A 107 11.68 28.53 -0.30
N LEU A 108 11.92 27.46 0.44
CA LEU A 108 13.24 27.02 0.85
C LEU A 108 13.77 25.94 -0.11
N THR A 109 15.08 25.70 -0.05
CA THR A 109 15.68 24.56 -0.72
C THR A 109 15.41 23.28 0.10
N ALA A 110 15.49 22.11 -0.55
CA ALA A 110 15.42 20.85 0.19
C ALA A 110 16.55 20.74 1.21
N MET A 111 17.74 21.25 0.88
CA MET A 111 18.90 21.28 1.77
C MET A 111 18.63 22.05 3.07
N ASP A 112 17.90 23.16 3.02
CA ASP A 112 17.53 23.90 4.23
C ASP A 112 16.67 23.05 5.17
N THR A 113 15.72 22.28 4.61
CA THR A 113 14.92 21.35 5.40
C THR A 113 15.77 20.18 5.94
N PHE A 114 16.75 19.71 5.16
CA PHE A 114 17.67 18.65 5.62
C PHE A 114 18.53 19.12 6.81
N LEU A 115 19.02 20.35 6.76
CA LEU A 115 19.75 20.95 7.88
C LEU A 115 18.85 21.14 9.11
N LEU A 116 17.62 21.58 8.92
CA LEU A 116 16.64 21.67 10.00
C LEU A 116 16.39 20.29 10.64
N ASN A 117 16.20 19.26 9.83
CA ASN A 117 16.01 17.88 10.33
C ASN A 117 17.26 17.37 11.05
N LYS A 118 18.47 17.72 10.58
CA LYS A 118 19.71 17.40 11.27
C LYS A 118 19.68 17.90 12.72
N GLU A 119 19.28 19.15 12.94
CA GLU A 119 19.20 19.73 14.30
C GLU A 119 18.03 19.11 15.10
N ILE A 120 16.86 18.92 14.52
CA ILE A 120 15.69 18.33 15.20
C ILE A 120 15.97 16.91 15.68
N TYR A 121 16.63 16.10 14.85
CA TYR A 121 16.93 14.70 15.17
C TYR A 121 18.32 14.52 15.82
N GLU A 122 19.05 15.63 16.07
CA GLU A 122 20.38 15.64 16.68
C GLU A 122 21.37 14.70 15.95
N ILE A 123 21.40 14.81 14.62
CA ILE A 123 22.30 14.02 13.78
C ILE A 123 23.66 14.68 13.75
N ASP A 124 24.73 13.96 14.11
CA ASP A 124 26.08 14.50 14.03
C ASP A 124 26.53 14.78 12.59
N ASP A 125 27.48 15.68 12.42
CA ASP A 125 27.92 16.18 11.11
C ASP A 125 28.44 15.06 10.19
N TYR A 126 29.16 14.10 10.74
CA TYR A 126 29.71 13.01 9.95
C TYR A 126 28.58 12.08 9.46
N GLN A 127 27.67 11.69 10.35
CA GLN A 127 26.55 10.83 10.01
C GLN A 127 25.58 11.54 9.04
N PHE A 128 25.33 12.84 9.24
CA PHE A 128 24.50 13.63 8.32
C PHE A 128 25.09 13.63 6.90
N LYS A 129 26.38 13.98 6.74
CA LYS A 129 27.02 13.98 5.42
C LYS A 129 26.97 12.61 4.76
N LYS A 130 27.28 11.55 5.52
CA LYS A 130 27.26 10.18 5.05
C LYS A 130 25.86 9.74 4.59
N ASN A 131 24.82 10.04 5.39
CA ASN A 131 23.45 9.69 5.06
C ASN A 131 22.95 10.48 3.87
N LEU A 132 23.21 11.80 3.85
CA LEU A 132 22.82 12.67 2.74
C LEU A 132 23.44 12.18 1.43
N GLN A 133 24.75 11.91 1.41
CA GLN A 133 25.42 11.39 0.22
C GLN A 133 24.81 10.06 -0.26
N LYS A 134 24.53 9.12 0.63
CA LYS A 134 23.90 7.84 0.26
C LYS A 134 22.51 8.04 -0.31
N LEU A 135 21.65 8.82 0.36
CA LEU A 135 20.27 9.01 -0.03
C LEU A 135 20.14 9.81 -1.34
N THR A 136 20.98 10.83 -1.53
CA THR A 136 20.99 11.60 -2.78
C THR A 136 21.50 10.76 -3.95
N ALA A 137 22.49 9.90 -3.75
CA ALA A 137 23.02 9.00 -4.77
C ALA A 137 21.96 8.00 -5.26
N ILE A 138 21.20 7.39 -4.34
CA ILE A 138 20.13 6.44 -4.71
C ILE A 138 19.09 7.10 -5.63
N PHE A 139 18.75 8.35 -5.38
CA PHE A 139 17.77 9.10 -6.19
C PHE A 139 18.39 9.88 -7.38
N SER A 140 19.73 9.89 -7.53
CA SER A 140 20.44 10.75 -8.47
C SER A 140 20.01 12.22 -8.31
N ALA A 141 19.96 12.69 -7.06
CA ALA A 141 19.31 13.93 -6.67
C ALA A 141 20.29 15.05 -6.26
N GLU A 142 21.58 14.84 -6.38
CA GLU A 142 22.64 15.74 -5.89
C GLU A 142 22.53 17.18 -6.47
N LYS A 143 22.03 17.29 -7.70
CA LYS A 143 21.92 18.58 -8.40
C LYS A 143 20.70 19.40 -7.98
N ILE A 144 19.66 18.75 -7.46
CA ILE A 144 18.37 19.40 -7.20
C ILE A 144 18.15 19.77 -5.74
N ILE A 145 18.96 19.28 -4.81
CA ILE A 145 18.82 19.57 -3.37
C ILE A 145 18.95 21.05 -3.00
N HIS A 146 19.64 21.83 -3.84
CA HIS A 146 19.85 23.28 -3.64
C HIS A 146 18.85 24.15 -4.40
N GLN A 147 17.89 23.54 -5.11
CA GLN A 147 16.83 24.28 -5.78
C GLN A 147 15.65 24.54 -4.81
N PRO A 148 14.97 25.70 -4.93
CA PRO A 148 13.73 25.93 -4.17
C PRO A 148 12.69 24.84 -4.48
N VAL A 149 12.05 24.32 -3.44
CA VAL A 149 11.10 23.19 -3.55
C VAL A 149 9.97 23.48 -4.53
N LYS A 150 9.50 24.72 -4.62
CA LYS A 150 8.47 25.14 -5.58
C LYS A 150 8.86 25.00 -7.05
N MET A 151 10.16 24.90 -7.36
CA MET A 151 10.67 24.72 -8.71
C MET A 151 10.79 23.25 -9.13
N LEU A 152 10.64 22.32 -8.17
CA LEU A 152 10.75 20.90 -8.41
C LEU A 152 9.45 20.34 -9.00
N SER A 153 9.57 19.39 -9.91
CA SER A 153 8.46 18.53 -10.32
C SER A 153 7.91 17.72 -9.13
N LEU A 154 6.72 17.19 -9.27
CA LEU A 154 6.10 16.38 -8.21
C LEU A 154 6.98 15.17 -7.83
N GLY A 155 7.57 14.49 -8.82
CA GLY A 155 8.47 13.36 -8.61
C GLY A 155 9.77 13.74 -7.91
N GLU A 156 10.41 14.86 -8.33
CA GLU A 156 11.62 15.39 -7.69
C GLU A 156 11.32 15.81 -6.24
N ARG A 157 10.22 16.52 -6.04
CA ARG A 157 9.80 16.90 -4.69
C ARG A 157 9.58 15.66 -3.79
N MET A 158 8.93 14.62 -4.30
CA MET A 158 8.74 13.39 -3.52
C MET A 158 10.07 12.73 -3.16
N LYS A 159 11.08 12.75 -4.05
CA LYS A 159 12.44 12.29 -3.71
C LYS A 159 13.01 13.08 -2.54
N MET A 160 12.87 14.42 -2.53
CA MET A 160 13.33 15.26 -1.42
C MET A 160 12.57 14.98 -0.12
N GLU A 161 11.26 14.75 -0.19
CA GLU A 161 10.45 14.32 0.98
C GLU A 161 10.98 13.01 1.59
N PHE A 162 11.32 12.03 0.75
CA PHE A 162 11.91 10.77 1.22
C PHE A 162 13.28 10.99 1.87
N ILE A 163 14.16 11.79 1.24
CA ILE A 163 15.47 12.07 1.81
C ILE A 163 15.30 12.76 3.17
N ALA A 164 14.49 13.82 3.25
CA ALA A 164 14.23 14.54 4.51
C ALA A 164 13.75 13.63 5.62
N ALA A 165 12.81 12.75 5.30
CA ALA A 165 12.19 11.84 6.26
C ALA A 165 13.10 10.68 6.72
N LEU A 166 14.19 10.39 6.00
CA LEU A 166 15.02 9.20 6.23
C LEU A 166 16.47 9.54 6.67
N LEU A 167 16.84 10.82 6.73
CA LEU A 167 18.18 11.28 7.14
C LEU A 167 18.61 10.75 8.53
N HIS A 168 17.66 10.64 9.46
CA HIS A 168 17.90 10.17 10.83
C HIS A 168 17.87 8.64 10.97
N GLN A 169 17.81 7.90 9.86
CA GLN A 169 17.78 6.43 9.80
C GLN A 169 16.75 5.79 10.73
N PRO A 170 15.45 6.07 10.53
CA PRO A 170 14.40 5.50 11.36
C PRO A 170 14.36 3.98 11.29
N ARG A 171 14.06 3.33 12.41
CA ARG A 171 13.86 1.86 12.48
C ARG A 171 12.52 1.43 11.88
N ILE A 172 11.54 2.34 11.88
CA ILE A 172 10.23 2.11 11.27
C ILE A 172 9.88 3.27 10.36
N VAL A 173 9.42 2.95 9.16
CA VAL A 173 8.93 3.92 8.18
C VAL A 173 7.48 3.62 7.86
N PHE A 174 6.61 4.59 8.08
CA PHE A 174 5.21 4.57 7.67
C PHE A 174 5.07 5.33 6.36
N LEU A 175 4.55 4.66 5.33
CA LEU A 175 4.34 5.23 4.00
C LEU A 175 2.84 5.20 3.68
N ASP A 176 2.20 6.36 3.65
CA ASP A 176 0.77 6.47 3.33
C ASP A 176 0.59 6.93 1.89
N GLU A 177 0.32 5.97 1.00
CA GLU A 177 0.13 6.17 -0.43
C GLU A 177 1.29 6.94 -1.11
N PRO A 178 2.56 6.50 -1.01
CA PRO A 178 3.72 7.28 -1.40
C PRO A 178 3.88 7.52 -2.91
N THR A 179 3.17 6.76 -3.74
CA THR A 179 3.24 6.84 -5.21
C THR A 179 2.05 7.55 -5.85
N ILE A 180 1.11 8.06 -5.03
CA ILE A 180 -0.10 8.68 -5.52
C ILE A 180 0.19 9.96 -6.32
N GLY A 181 -0.45 10.08 -7.49
CA GLY A 181 -0.33 11.28 -8.34
C GLY A 181 0.99 11.39 -9.10
N LEU A 182 1.93 10.46 -8.91
CA LEU A 182 3.19 10.43 -9.64
C LEU A 182 3.00 9.78 -11.03
N ASP A 183 3.82 10.20 -11.99
CA ASP A 183 3.96 9.52 -13.27
C ASP A 183 4.63 8.13 -13.10
N ILE A 184 4.54 7.30 -14.14
CA ILE A 184 5.01 5.91 -14.10
C ILE A 184 6.51 5.81 -13.76
N PHE A 185 7.34 6.71 -14.30
CA PHE A 185 8.79 6.69 -14.04
C PHE A 185 9.12 7.09 -12.61
N SER A 186 8.44 8.11 -12.10
CA SER A 186 8.57 8.56 -10.71
C SER A 186 8.08 7.50 -9.73
N GLN A 187 6.97 6.81 -10.04
CA GLN A 187 6.50 5.68 -9.22
C GLN A 187 7.53 4.56 -9.15
N GLU A 188 8.13 4.17 -10.29
CA GLU A 188 9.14 3.13 -10.32
C GLU A 188 10.39 3.52 -9.53
N ALA A 189 10.87 4.75 -9.69
CA ALA A 189 12.00 5.28 -8.94
C ALA A 189 11.75 5.24 -7.41
N ILE A 190 10.54 5.58 -6.95
CA ILE A 190 10.17 5.49 -5.54
C ILE A 190 10.11 4.04 -5.06
N ARG A 191 9.57 3.11 -5.87
CA ARG A 191 9.55 1.67 -5.51
C ARG A 191 10.95 1.10 -5.36
N GLU A 192 11.82 1.36 -6.32
CA GLU A 192 13.22 0.92 -6.26
C GLU A 192 13.91 1.49 -5.02
N PHE A 193 13.74 2.78 -4.77
CA PHE A 193 14.29 3.42 -3.58
C PHE A 193 13.82 2.75 -2.27
N ILE A 194 12.50 2.51 -2.11
CA ILE A 194 11.96 1.86 -0.91
C ILE A 194 12.61 0.49 -0.70
N LYS A 195 12.80 -0.25 -1.77
CA LYS A 195 13.42 -1.58 -1.78
C LYS A 195 14.89 -1.54 -1.36
N ASP A 196 15.64 -0.61 -1.95
CA ASP A 196 17.07 -0.43 -1.68
C ASP A 196 17.27 0.11 -0.26
N TYR A 197 16.45 1.07 0.17
CA TYR A 197 16.47 1.58 1.53
C TYR A 197 16.22 0.46 2.55
N GLN A 198 15.18 -0.35 2.34
CA GLN A 198 14.88 -1.47 3.24
C GLN A 198 16.03 -2.47 3.29
N LYS A 199 16.65 -2.79 2.15
CA LYS A 199 17.78 -3.72 2.04
C LYS A 199 19.03 -3.19 2.77
N GLU A 200 19.35 -1.91 2.56
CA GLU A 200 20.55 -1.26 3.13
C GLU A 200 20.41 -1.02 4.64
N PHE A 201 19.30 -0.42 5.07
CA PHE A 201 19.13 0.04 6.45
C PHE A 201 18.34 -0.94 7.34
N LYS A 202 17.86 -2.06 6.78
CA LYS A 202 17.06 -3.07 7.51
C LYS A 202 15.87 -2.46 8.26
N ALA A 203 15.29 -1.38 7.72
CA ALA A 203 14.12 -0.73 8.29
C ALA A 203 12.87 -1.63 8.18
N THR A 204 11.98 -1.53 9.16
CA THR A 204 10.62 -2.08 9.04
C THR A 204 9.77 -1.04 8.33
N ILE A 205 9.11 -1.43 7.25
CA ILE A 205 8.31 -0.50 6.43
C ILE A 205 6.86 -0.96 6.41
N ILE A 206 5.95 -0.03 6.68
CA ILE A 206 4.52 -0.24 6.53
C ILE A 206 4.03 0.71 5.44
N LEU A 207 3.53 0.13 4.37
CA LEU A 207 3.09 0.84 3.18
C LEU A 207 1.58 0.71 3.04
N THR A 208 0.85 1.81 2.90
CA THR A 208 -0.50 1.76 2.34
C THR A 208 -0.46 2.06 0.85
N SER A 209 -1.20 1.32 0.08
CA SER A 209 -1.41 1.61 -1.33
C SER A 209 -2.78 1.11 -1.79
N HIS A 210 -3.34 1.80 -2.77
CA HIS A 210 -4.45 1.29 -3.58
C HIS A 210 -3.96 0.80 -4.96
N TYR A 211 -2.68 1.01 -5.29
CA TYR A 211 -2.03 0.44 -6.46
C TYR A 211 -1.45 -0.93 -6.13
N LEU A 212 -2.03 -1.96 -6.71
CA LEU A 212 -1.54 -3.33 -6.49
C LEU A 212 -0.14 -3.59 -7.01
N GLU A 213 0.31 -2.79 -7.97
CA GLU A 213 1.68 -2.87 -8.46
C GLU A 213 2.71 -2.53 -7.39
N ASP A 214 2.44 -1.54 -6.52
CA ASP A 214 3.30 -1.24 -5.37
C ASP A 214 3.43 -2.46 -4.46
N VAL A 215 2.30 -3.14 -4.23
CA VAL A 215 2.28 -4.33 -3.35
C VAL A 215 3.05 -5.48 -3.96
N LYS A 216 2.82 -5.78 -5.25
CA LYS A 216 3.52 -6.86 -5.97
C LYS A 216 5.03 -6.66 -6.00
N ARG A 217 5.45 -5.41 -6.20
CA ARG A 217 6.86 -5.05 -6.33
C ARG A 217 7.60 -4.98 -5.00
N LEU A 218 6.93 -4.54 -3.94
CA LEU A 218 7.57 -4.21 -2.67
C LEU A 218 7.33 -5.25 -1.59
N ALA A 219 6.09 -5.69 -1.38
CA ALA A 219 5.70 -6.42 -0.19
C ALA A 219 5.63 -7.94 -0.40
N LYS A 220 6.21 -8.69 0.53
CA LYS A 220 6.03 -10.14 0.62
C LYS A 220 4.80 -10.53 1.45
N ARG A 221 4.37 -9.65 2.37
CA ARG A 221 3.21 -9.81 3.24
C ARG A 221 2.25 -8.66 3.05
N LEU A 222 0.98 -8.97 3.03
CA LEU A 222 -0.08 -7.98 2.93
C LEU A 222 -1.13 -8.20 4.00
N ILE A 223 -1.69 -7.09 4.47
CA ILE A 223 -2.83 -7.03 5.36
C ILE A 223 -3.97 -6.37 4.58
N ILE A 224 -5.06 -7.10 4.35
CA ILE A 224 -6.24 -6.57 3.67
C ILE A 224 -7.23 -6.10 4.72
N ILE A 225 -7.60 -4.84 4.66
CA ILE A 225 -8.56 -4.23 5.57
C ILE A 225 -9.77 -3.69 4.80
N ASN A 226 -10.97 -3.92 5.34
CA ASN A 226 -12.21 -3.37 4.80
C ASN A 226 -13.17 -3.01 5.95
N LYS A 227 -13.83 -1.85 5.86
CA LYS A 227 -14.77 -1.37 6.89
C LYS A 227 -14.22 -1.51 8.32
N GLY A 228 -12.93 -1.18 8.50
CA GLY A 228 -12.24 -1.24 9.77
C GLY A 228 -11.87 -2.64 10.28
N LYS A 229 -12.04 -3.71 9.49
CA LYS A 229 -11.73 -5.09 9.88
C LYS A 229 -10.67 -5.69 8.98
N ILE A 230 -9.76 -6.50 9.55
CA ILE A 230 -8.80 -7.28 8.77
C ILE A 230 -9.52 -8.48 8.15
N LEU A 231 -9.42 -8.60 6.82
CA LEU A 231 -9.96 -9.71 6.04
C LEU A 231 -8.92 -10.79 5.78
N TYR A 232 -7.67 -10.38 5.67
CA TYR A 232 -6.55 -11.26 5.37
C TYR A 232 -5.25 -10.66 5.93
N ASP A 233 -4.41 -11.51 6.47
CA ASP A 233 -3.04 -11.21 6.86
C ASP A 233 -2.17 -12.40 6.46
N GLY A 234 -1.23 -12.19 5.54
CA GLY A 234 -0.39 -13.25 5.04
C GLY A 234 0.41 -12.88 3.78
N SER A 235 1.06 -13.89 3.17
CA SER A 235 1.86 -13.65 1.97
C SER A 235 1.00 -13.44 0.72
N LEU A 236 1.57 -12.68 -0.23
CA LEU A 236 0.95 -12.44 -1.54
C LEU A 236 0.70 -13.74 -2.32
N THR A 237 1.60 -14.71 -2.21
CA THR A 237 1.45 -16.01 -2.86
C THR A 237 0.34 -16.85 -2.23
N ALA A 238 0.21 -16.82 -0.90
CA ALA A 238 -0.80 -17.60 -0.20
C ALA A 238 -2.23 -17.10 -0.47
N ILE A 239 -2.42 -15.79 -0.72
CA ILE A 239 -3.77 -15.29 -1.06
C ILE A 239 -4.25 -15.85 -2.40
N LEU A 240 -3.38 -15.92 -3.42
CA LEU A 240 -3.71 -16.51 -4.71
C LEU A 240 -4.04 -18.00 -4.58
N GLN A 241 -3.23 -18.75 -3.82
CA GLN A 241 -3.48 -20.19 -3.59
C GLN A 241 -4.79 -20.45 -2.87
N ARG A 242 -5.12 -19.60 -1.88
CA ARG A 242 -6.29 -19.80 -1.01
C ARG A 242 -7.61 -19.33 -1.64
N PHE A 243 -7.58 -18.22 -2.38
CA PHE A 243 -8.79 -17.54 -2.83
C PHE A 243 -9.01 -17.59 -4.34
N SER A 244 -7.98 -17.87 -5.16
CA SER A 244 -8.15 -18.08 -6.59
C SER A 244 -8.77 -19.45 -6.84
N GLN A 245 -10.05 -19.45 -7.18
CA GLN A 245 -10.79 -20.64 -7.59
C GLN A 245 -10.89 -20.76 -9.12
N ILE A 246 -10.36 -19.78 -9.83
CA ILE A 246 -10.57 -19.55 -11.24
C ILE A 246 -9.24 -19.62 -11.99
N LYS A 247 -9.29 -20.15 -13.21
CA LYS A 247 -8.22 -20.09 -14.22
C LYS A 247 -8.76 -19.46 -15.48
N TYR A 248 -7.89 -18.73 -16.16
CA TYR A 248 -8.17 -18.20 -17.49
C TYR A 248 -7.49 -19.09 -18.53
N VAL A 249 -8.29 -19.61 -19.45
CA VAL A 249 -7.82 -20.43 -20.56
C VAL A 249 -7.96 -19.61 -21.84
N SER A 250 -6.84 -19.19 -22.39
CA SER A 250 -6.75 -18.43 -23.64
C SER A 250 -6.35 -19.36 -24.78
N LEU A 251 -7.15 -19.40 -25.83
CA LEU A 251 -6.91 -20.17 -27.02
C LEU A 251 -6.70 -19.25 -28.22
N ILE A 252 -5.70 -19.55 -29.04
CA ILE A 252 -5.59 -19.04 -30.41
C ILE A 252 -6.01 -20.19 -31.34
N LEU A 253 -7.17 -20.07 -31.94
CA LEU A 253 -7.70 -21.11 -32.81
C LEU A 253 -6.97 -21.17 -34.13
N GLU A 254 -6.60 -22.37 -34.59
CA GLU A 254 -6.00 -22.60 -35.91
C GLU A 254 -6.99 -22.34 -37.04
N LYS A 255 -8.26 -22.70 -36.83
CA LYS A 255 -9.35 -22.53 -37.77
C LYS A 255 -10.68 -22.25 -37.06
N LYS A 256 -11.67 -21.81 -37.81
CA LYS A 256 -13.01 -21.54 -37.26
C LYS A 256 -13.61 -22.84 -36.67
N VAL A 257 -13.94 -22.80 -35.39
CA VAL A 257 -14.56 -23.89 -34.64
C VAL A 257 -16.02 -23.57 -34.39
N LYS A 258 -16.90 -24.59 -34.42
CA LYS A 258 -18.32 -24.44 -34.10
C LYS A 258 -18.47 -23.94 -32.64
N GLN A 259 -19.33 -22.96 -32.44
CA GLN A 259 -19.58 -22.39 -31.10
C GLN A 259 -20.01 -23.44 -30.07
N GLU A 260 -20.79 -24.45 -30.47
CA GLU A 260 -21.20 -25.55 -29.60
C GLU A 260 -20.02 -26.30 -28.99
N ALA A 261 -18.92 -26.48 -29.73
CA ALA A 261 -17.71 -27.11 -29.22
C ALA A 261 -16.97 -26.21 -28.21
N LEU A 262 -16.98 -24.91 -28.42
CA LEU A 262 -16.39 -23.94 -27.50
C LEU A 262 -17.22 -23.81 -26.21
N PHE A 263 -18.56 -23.85 -26.30
CA PHE A 263 -19.44 -23.81 -25.13
C PHE A 263 -19.31 -25.01 -24.20
N LYS A 264 -18.73 -26.14 -24.66
CA LYS A 264 -18.38 -27.27 -23.78
C LYS A 264 -17.19 -26.98 -22.84
N ILE A 265 -16.38 -25.98 -23.18
CA ILE A 265 -15.32 -25.46 -22.30
C ILE A 265 -15.97 -24.55 -21.25
N GLY A 266 -16.94 -23.74 -21.64
CA GLY A 266 -17.63 -22.74 -20.85
C GLY A 266 -18.09 -21.58 -21.70
N LYS A 267 -18.75 -20.60 -21.10
CA LYS A 267 -19.08 -19.35 -21.79
C LYS A 267 -17.82 -18.51 -21.94
N PRO A 268 -17.40 -18.16 -23.16
CA PRO A 268 -16.22 -17.34 -23.34
C PRO A 268 -16.46 -15.93 -22.79
N ILE A 269 -15.45 -15.37 -22.12
CA ILE A 269 -15.42 -13.97 -21.65
C ILE A 269 -14.89 -13.02 -22.71
N VAL A 270 -14.03 -13.53 -23.63
CA VAL A 270 -13.59 -12.84 -24.83
C VAL A 270 -13.79 -13.77 -26.01
N TYR A 271 -14.45 -13.29 -27.05
CA TYR A 271 -14.66 -14.00 -28.30
C TYR A 271 -14.30 -13.07 -29.46
N GLN A 272 -13.02 -13.06 -29.80
CA GLN A 272 -12.45 -12.25 -30.92
C GLN A 272 -11.53 -13.15 -31.73
N LEU A 273 -12.09 -13.84 -32.72
CA LEU A 273 -11.33 -14.77 -33.53
C LEU A 273 -10.07 -14.14 -34.12
N PRO A 274 -8.93 -14.83 -34.10
CA PRO A 274 -8.74 -16.23 -33.67
C PRO A 274 -8.63 -16.44 -32.14
N LYS A 275 -8.67 -15.39 -31.31
CA LYS A 275 -8.48 -15.46 -29.85
C LYS A 275 -9.82 -15.65 -29.14
N VAL A 276 -9.86 -16.67 -28.25
CA VAL A 276 -10.99 -16.93 -27.34
C VAL A 276 -10.46 -17.15 -25.94
N ILE A 277 -11.07 -16.50 -24.94
CA ILE A 277 -10.68 -16.65 -23.53
C ILE A 277 -11.86 -17.16 -22.73
N PHE A 278 -11.62 -18.17 -21.93
CA PHE A 278 -12.59 -18.78 -21.01
C PHE A 278 -12.17 -18.55 -19.57
N GLN A 279 -13.15 -18.36 -18.73
CA GLN A 279 -13.01 -18.43 -17.28
C GLN A 279 -13.50 -19.79 -16.81
N VAL A 280 -12.64 -20.58 -16.17
CA VAL A 280 -12.94 -21.94 -15.75
C VAL A 280 -12.61 -22.15 -14.28
N GLU A 281 -13.36 -23.01 -13.60
CA GLU A 281 -13.02 -23.38 -12.23
C GLU A 281 -11.76 -24.24 -12.20
N LYS A 282 -10.88 -23.96 -11.24
CA LYS A 282 -9.60 -24.68 -11.08
C LYS A 282 -9.77 -26.20 -11.04
N LYS A 283 -10.83 -26.68 -10.41
CA LYS A 283 -11.13 -28.13 -10.32
C LYS A 283 -11.53 -28.74 -11.66
N GLU A 284 -12.12 -27.97 -12.58
CA GLU A 284 -12.54 -28.42 -13.92
C GLU A 284 -11.40 -28.39 -14.95
N LEU A 285 -10.31 -27.70 -14.64
CA LEU A 285 -9.21 -27.43 -15.58
C LEU A 285 -8.64 -28.72 -16.22
N PRO A 286 -8.35 -29.81 -15.49
CA PRO A 286 -7.80 -31.02 -16.13
C PRO A 286 -8.73 -31.61 -17.19
N ARG A 287 -10.04 -31.66 -16.92
CA ARG A 287 -11.07 -32.12 -17.86
C ARG A 287 -11.16 -31.23 -19.08
N ILE A 288 -11.12 -29.92 -18.87
CA ILE A 288 -11.20 -28.91 -19.96
C ILE A 288 -9.98 -28.98 -20.86
N VAL A 289 -8.77 -29.07 -20.30
CA VAL A 289 -7.53 -29.21 -21.06
C VAL A 289 -7.53 -30.49 -21.89
N ALA A 290 -7.96 -31.61 -21.31
CA ALA A 290 -8.10 -32.87 -22.05
C ALA A 290 -9.11 -32.76 -23.20
N TYR A 291 -10.24 -32.06 -22.98
CA TYR A 291 -11.21 -31.80 -24.03
C TYR A 291 -10.64 -30.92 -25.17
N ILE A 292 -9.94 -29.85 -24.82
CA ILE A 292 -9.31 -28.92 -25.78
C ILE A 292 -8.33 -29.69 -26.64
N ASN A 293 -7.40 -30.42 -26.06
CA ASN A 293 -6.37 -31.19 -26.79
C ASN A 293 -6.96 -32.22 -27.78
N ASN A 294 -8.10 -32.82 -27.43
CA ASN A 294 -8.72 -33.85 -28.23
C ASN A 294 -9.71 -33.33 -29.27
N LYS A 295 -10.29 -32.16 -29.14
CA LYS A 295 -11.46 -31.72 -29.91
C LYS A 295 -11.34 -30.32 -30.52
N ILE A 296 -10.41 -29.50 -30.07
CA ILE A 296 -10.29 -28.12 -30.53
C ILE A 296 -8.94 -27.95 -31.26
N PRO A 297 -8.94 -27.60 -32.56
CA PRO A 297 -7.71 -27.24 -33.27
C PRO A 297 -7.27 -25.84 -32.81
N TYR A 298 -6.09 -25.74 -32.19
CA TYR A 298 -5.53 -24.48 -31.72
C TYR A 298 -4.04 -24.36 -32.10
N LEU A 299 -3.57 -23.15 -32.27
CA LEU A 299 -2.18 -22.78 -32.48
C LEU A 299 -1.46 -22.55 -31.15
N ASP A 300 -2.18 -22.00 -30.17
CA ASP A 300 -1.63 -21.68 -28.86
C ASP A 300 -2.67 -21.87 -27.75
N LEU A 301 -2.22 -22.36 -26.62
CA LEU A 301 -3.00 -22.55 -25.39
C LEU A 301 -2.24 -21.99 -24.20
N VAL A 302 -2.76 -20.93 -23.61
CA VAL A 302 -2.19 -20.30 -22.43
C VAL A 302 -3.16 -20.44 -21.25
N ILE A 303 -2.65 -20.91 -20.12
CA ILE A 303 -3.41 -21.03 -18.88
C ILE A 303 -2.81 -20.11 -17.84
N GLU A 304 -3.59 -19.14 -17.41
CA GLU A 304 -3.18 -18.13 -16.44
C GLU A 304 -3.99 -18.24 -15.13
N ASP A 305 -3.34 -17.86 -14.05
CA ASP A 305 -4.02 -17.67 -12.77
C ASP A 305 -4.91 -16.43 -12.81
N GLU A 306 -5.93 -16.44 -11.97
CA GLU A 306 -6.74 -15.24 -11.71
C GLU A 306 -5.84 -14.09 -11.25
N LYS A 307 -6.07 -12.92 -11.82
CA LYS A 307 -5.31 -11.73 -11.42
C LYS A 307 -5.60 -11.41 -9.95
N ILE A 308 -4.55 -11.06 -9.21
CA ILE A 308 -4.68 -10.73 -7.78
C ILE A 308 -5.68 -9.61 -7.52
N GLU A 309 -5.82 -8.69 -8.49
CA GLU A 309 -6.80 -7.61 -8.46
C GLU A 309 -8.23 -8.13 -8.36
N GLU A 310 -8.53 -9.20 -9.08
CA GLU A 310 -9.87 -9.81 -9.10
C GLU A 310 -10.11 -10.63 -7.84
N VAL A 311 -9.08 -11.33 -7.36
CA VAL A 311 -9.14 -12.04 -6.07
C VAL A 311 -9.41 -11.07 -4.93
N ILE A 312 -8.70 -9.95 -4.87
CA ILE A 312 -8.92 -8.92 -3.83
C ILE A 312 -10.29 -8.27 -3.98
N LYS A 313 -10.74 -7.97 -5.20
CA LYS A 313 -12.10 -7.45 -5.44
C LYS A 313 -13.19 -8.42 -4.97
N SER A 314 -13.00 -9.73 -5.19
CA SER A 314 -13.95 -10.75 -4.74
C SER A 314 -14.03 -10.82 -3.21
N LEU A 315 -12.90 -10.67 -2.51
CA LEU A 315 -12.87 -10.60 -1.04
C LEU A 315 -13.65 -9.40 -0.50
N PHE A 316 -13.62 -8.27 -1.20
CA PHE A 316 -14.41 -7.09 -0.80
C PHE A 316 -15.91 -7.25 -1.10
N LYS A 317 -16.29 -8.00 -2.16
CA LYS A 317 -17.69 -8.21 -2.54
C LYS A 317 -18.40 -9.20 -1.62
N ASN A 318 -17.72 -10.25 -1.17
CA ASN A 318 -18.31 -11.30 -0.33
C ASN A 318 -18.64 -10.83 1.11
N GLN A 319 -18.42 -9.55 1.42
CA GLN A 319 -18.74 -8.93 2.70
C GLN A 319 -19.82 -7.82 2.60
N ARG A 320 -20.57 -7.79 1.51
CA ARG A 320 -21.81 -7.01 1.43
C ARG A 320 -22.95 -7.82 2.00
#